data_4ed13f8a909aacc47d8dc7182c75b8f3
#
_entry.id   4ed13f8a909aacc47d8dc7182c75b8f3
#
_cell.length_a   1.000
_cell.length_b   1.000
_cell.length_c   1.000
_cell.angle_alpha   90.00
_cell.angle_beta   90.00
_cell.angle_gamma   90.00
#
_symmetry.space_group_name_H-M   'P 1'
#
loop_
_entity.id
_entity.type
_entity.pdbx_description
1 polymer ?
#
loop_
_entity_poly.entity_id
_entity_poly.type
_entity_poly.pdbx_seq_one_letter_code
_entity_poly.pdbx_strand_id
1 'polypeptide(L)'
;MPMKLPAGKTCAFVISFDFDAEEVWLAENPENADRPGVLSQGSYGAKVGLGLVLDTLDHLGLQATFFTPGRVAERYPEQMREIVALGHELGHHGYTHTSPTKLTKAEELEELLKGKAALEQFGTQVTGYRSPSWEVSPNTFDLLVAHGFHYSSSMMDDIKPYLHPAHKIVELPVQWILDDAPYFWFSSGGDWNRTIRSAKDVQEIWREEFIGIRALGGLTMLTMHPQFIGRPSRIAMLEEFLTFVKSHDDVWIATAGEVARAVK
;
A
#
# COMPACT_ATOMS: atom_id res chain seq x y z
N MET A 1 -19.75 -11.35 0.97
CA MET A 1 -19.73 -12.66 0.23
C MET A 1 -18.37 -13.28 0.41
N PRO A 2 -18.21 -14.61 0.46
CA PRO A 2 -16.90 -15.20 0.69
C PRO A 2 -15.98 -14.98 -0.50
N MET A 3 -14.72 -14.73 -0.23
CA MET A 3 -13.63 -14.73 -1.21
C MET A 3 -13.46 -16.16 -1.78
N LYS A 4 -13.43 -16.28 -3.11
CA LYS A 4 -13.21 -17.57 -3.76
C LYS A 4 -11.70 -17.86 -3.86
N LEU A 5 -11.19 -18.58 -2.90
CA LEU A 5 -9.79 -18.99 -2.87
C LEU A 5 -9.46 -20.04 -3.95
N PRO A 6 -8.24 -20.06 -4.49
CA PRO A 6 -7.75 -21.17 -5.30
C PRO A 6 -7.80 -22.52 -4.57
N ALA A 7 -7.81 -23.63 -5.31
CA ALA A 7 -7.85 -24.95 -4.72
C ALA A 7 -6.66 -25.19 -3.76
N GLY A 8 -6.94 -25.71 -2.58
CA GLY A 8 -5.95 -25.94 -1.52
C GLY A 8 -5.56 -24.73 -0.70
N LYS A 9 -6.08 -23.53 -1.00
CA LYS A 9 -5.80 -22.30 -0.24
C LYS A 9 -6.90 -22.05 0.79
N THR A 10 -6.50 -21.57 1.97
CA THR A 10 -7.41 -21.29 3.10
C THR A 10 -7.48 -19.81 3.45
N CYS A 11 -6.49 -19.01 3.05
CA CYS A 11 -6.40 -17.57 3.30
C CYS A 11 -5.64 -16.89 2.17
N ALA A 12 -5.68 -15.56 2.12
CA ALA A 12 -4.91 -14.76 1.18
C ALA A 12 -3.87 -13.89 1.90
N PHE A 13 -2.78 -13.60 1.18
CA PHE A 13 -1.74 -12.67 1.59
C PHE A 13 -1.43 -11.71 0.44
N VAL A 14 -1.50 -10.42 0.69
CA VAL A 14 -1.14 -9.38 -0.27
C VAL A 14 0.06 -8.61 0.25
N ILE A 15 1.09 -8.51 -0.60
CA ILE A 15 2.23 -7.62 -0.40
C ILE A 15 1.87 -6.31 -1.04
N SER A 16 1.77 -5.24 -0.27
CA SER A 16 1.48 -3.93 -0.81
C SER A 16 2.45 -2.87 -0.33
N PHE A 17 2.70 -1.90 -1.20
CA PHE A 17 3.54 -0.75 -0.91
C PHE A 17 2.77 0.52 -1.23
N ASP A 18 2.82 1.49 -0.31
CA ASP A 18 2.42 2.85 -0.55
C ASP A 18 3.70 3.62 -0.94
N PHE A 19 3.87 3.84 -2.26
CA PHE A 19 5.06 4.49 -2.80
C PHE A 19 4.90 6.00 -2.78
N ASP A 20 4.95 6.58 -1.58
CA ASP A 20 4.66 8.00 -1.33
C ASP A 20 5.83 8.93 -1.59
N ALA A 21 7.06 8.40 -1.52
CA ALA A 21 8.27 9.21 -1.58
C ALA A 21 8.14 10.45 -0.67
N GLU A 22 8.34 11.68 -1.19
CA GLU A 22 8.24 12.91 -0.41
C GLU A 22 6.81 13.36 -0.10
N GLU A 23 5.81 12.86 -0.86
CA GLU A 23 4.45 13.39 -0.80
C GLU A 23 3.80 13.18 0.58
N VAL A 24 4.13 12.10 1.30
CA VAL A 24 3.62 11.89 2.66
C VAL A 24 4.04 13.02 3.62
N TRP A 25 5.28 13.53 3.50
CA TRP A 25 5.74 14.67 4.33
C TRP A 25 5.17 16.00 3.86
N LEU A 26 4.96 16.18 2.55
CA LEU A 26 4.37 17.40 1.99
C LEU A 26 2.88 17.50 2.36
N ALA A 27 2.15 16.38 2.37
CA ALA A 27 0.76 16.33 2.78
C ALA A 27 0.56 16.47 4.30
N GLU A 28 1.54 16.00 5.10
CA GLU A 28 1.54 16.18 6.57
C GLU A 28 1.67 17.66 6.92
N ASN A 29 2.67 18.34 6.34
CA ASN A 29 2.89 19.77 6.53
C ASN A 29 3.52 20.39 5.27
N PRO A 30 2.82 21.33 4.58
CA PRO A 30 3.34 22.00 3.40
C PRO A 30 4.67 22.76 3.63
N GLU A 31 4.97 23.22 4.86
CA GLU A 31 6.24 23.85 5.21
C GLU A 31 7.45 22.90 5.04
N ASN A 32 7.22 21.60 4.96
CA ASN A 32 8.27 20.64 4.68
C ASN A 32 8.88 20.81 3.27
N ALA A 33 8.23 21.56 2.37
CA ALA A 33 8.79 21.89 1.06
C ALA A 33 10.15 22.60 1.16
N ASP A 34 10.35 23.40 2.20
CA ASP A 34 11.60 24.13 2.45
C ASP A 34 12.58 23.38 3.39
N ARG A 35 12.31 22.09 3.65
CA ARG A 35 13.09 21.26 4.57
C ARG A 35 13.74 20.06 3.85
N PRO A 36 14.83 20.28 3.10
CA PRO A 36 15.45 19.22 2.28
C PRO A 36 15.91 18.01 3.11
N GLY A 37 16.31 18.21 4.37
CA GLY A 37 16.67 17.12 5.28
C GLY A 37 15.48 16.22 5.60
N VAL A 38 14.29 16.77 5.78
CA VAL A 38 13.04 16.01 5.97
C VAL A 38 12.68 15.27 4.70
N LEU A 39 12.61 15.96 3.56
CA LEU A 39 12.24 15.37 2.27
C LEU A 39 13.24 14.31 1.80
N SER A 40 14.50 14.37 2.25
CA SER A 40 15.50 13.33 1.92
C SER A 40 15.15 11.95 2.46
N GLN A 41 14.29 11.85 3.47
CA GLN A 41 13.77 10.57 3.94
C GLN A 41 12.84 9.93 2.88
N GLY A 42 11.97 10.74 2.27
CA GLY A 42 11.08 10.31 1.20
C GLY A 42 11.84 9.97 -0.09
N SER A 43 12.74 10.86 -0.52
CA SER A 43 13.55 10.63 -1.73
C SER A 43 14.48 9.41 -1.61
N TYR A 44 14.87 9.00 -0.40
CA TYR A 44 15.55 7.72 -0.18
C TYR A 44 14.69 6.54 -0.67
N GLY A 45 13.39 6.58 -0.40
CA GLY A 45 12.45 5.55 -0.87
C GLY A 45 12.53 5.34 -2.37
N ALA A 46 12.50 6.42 -3.14
CA ALA A 46 12.57 6.37 -4.60
C ALA A 46 13.96 6.04 -5.15
N LYS A 47 15.02 6.53 -4.50
CA LYS A 47 16.40 6.42 -5.01
C LYS A 47 17.10 5.12 -4.63
N VAL A 48 16.74 4.54 -3.49
CA VAL A 48 17.43 3.36 -2.92
C VAL A 48 16.44 2.31 -2.46
N GLY A 49 15.46 2.71 -1.62
CA GLY A 49 14.56 1.76 -0.96
C GLY A 49 13.75 0.93 -1.93
N LEU A 50 13.23 1.54 -2.99
CA LEU A 50 12.43 0.83 -3.99
C LEU A 50 13.28 -0.24 -4.72
N GLY A 51 14.51 0.07 -5.16
CA GLY A 51 15.37 -0.91 -5.78
C GLY A 51 15.61 -2.13 -4.89
N LEU A 52 15.91 -1.92 -3.61
CA LEU A 52 16.08 -3.03 -2.65
C LEU A 52 14.80 -3.86 -2.45
N VAL A 53 13.64 -3.21 -2.47
CA VAL A 53 12.33 -3.89 -2.42
C VAL A 53 12.12 -4.74 -3.66
N LEU A 54 12.31 -4.18 -4.85
CA LEU A 54 12.13 -4.89 -6.12
C LEU A 54 13.08 -6.07 -6.26
N ASP A 55 14.36 -5.91 -5.91
CA ASP A 55 15.35 -6.99 -5.87
C ASP A 55 14.91 -8.14 -4.94
N THR A 56 14.36 -7.80 -3.76
CA THR A 56 13.85 -8.80 -2.80
C THR A 56 12.64 -9.55 -3.36
N LEU A 57 11.70 -8.85 -3.98
CA LEU A 57 10.52 -9.46 -4.59
C LEU A 57 10.90 -10.38 -5.77
N ASP A 58 11.80 -9.93 -6.64
CA ASP A 58 12.29 -10.71 -7.77
C ASP A 58 13.03 -11.98 -7.31
N HIS A 59 13.95 -11.84 -6.34
CA HIS A 59 14.65 -12.99 -5.73
C HIS A 59 13.69 -14.03 -5.17
N LEU A 60 12.60 -13.60 -4.56
CA LEU A 60 11.58 -14.49 -4.00
C LEU A 60 10.54 -14.95 -5.04
N GLY A 61 10.54 -14.42 -6.26
CA GLY A 61 9.54 -14.70 -7.28
C GLY A 61 8.13 -14.25 -6.86
N LEU A 62 8.01 -13.09 -6.22
CA LEU A 62 6.76 -12.55 -5.67
C LEU A 62 6.33 -11.28 -6.41
N GLN A 63 5.04 -11.12 -6.61
CA GLN A 63 4.44 -9.89 -7.10
C GLN A 63 3.77 -9.11 -5.97
N ALA A 64 3.74 -7.79 -6.10
CA ALA A 64 3.15 -6.88 -5.14
C ALA A 64 2.24 -5.86 -5.83
N THR A 65 1.45 -5.13 -5.04
CA THR A 65 0.68 -3.98 -5.49
C THR A 65 1.33 -2.71 -4.95
N PHE A 66 1.63 -1.76 -5.83
CA PHE A 66 2.17 -0.44 -5.48
C PHE A 66 1.08 0.61 -5.61
N PHE A 67 0.56 1.08 -4.49
CA PHE A 67 -0.32 2.24 -4.43
C PHE A 67 0.54 3.49 -4.45
N THR A 68 0.38 4.31 -5.49
CA THR A 68 1.29 5.42 -5.75
C THR A 68 0.53 6.72 -5.98
N PRO A 69 0.89 7.82 -5.30
CA PRO A 69 0.37 9.14 -5.61
C PRO A 69 0.75 9.60 -7.02
N GLY A 70 -0.16 10.27 -7.73
CA GLY A 70 0.11 10.70 -9.11
C GLY A 70 1.34 11.59 -9.25
N ARG A 71 1.58 12.51 -8.30
CA ARG A 71 2.78 13.35 -8.30
C ARG A 71 4.08 12.57 -8.11
N VAL A 72 4.06 11.48 -7.40
CA VAL A 72 5.22 10.57 -7.28
C VAL A 72 5.48 9.90 -8.61
N ALA A 73 4.43 9.43 -9.29
CA ALA A 73 4.55 8.82 -10.61
C ALA A 73 5.15 9.78 -11.65
N GLU A 74 4.76 11.05 -11.62
CA GLU A 74 5.32 12.10 -12.48
C GLU A 74 6.77 12.44 -12.12
N ARG A 75 7.11 12.46 -10.83
CA ARG A 75 8.47 12.79 -10.34
C ARG A 75 9.47 11.66 -10.57
N TYR A 76 9.02 10.41 -10.53
CA TYR A 76 9.86 9.22 -10.59
C TYR A 76 9.44 8.25 -11.71
N PRO A 77 9.39 8.70 -12.97
CA PRO A 77 8.84 7.90 -14.07
C PRO A 77 9.68 6.63 -14.38
N GLU A 78 10.98 6.63 -14.11
CA GLU A 78 11.83 5.45 -14.30
C GLU A 78 11.46 4.35 -13.31
N GLN A 79 11.27 4.70 -12.03
CA GLN A 79 10.84 3.78 -11.00
C GLN A 79 9.48 3.16 -11.31
N MET A 80 8.55 3.97 -11.84
CA MET A 80 7.24 3.48 -12.26
C MET A 80 7.34 2.47 -13.41
N ARG A 81 8.21 2.74 -14.40
CA ARG A 81 8.47 1.79 -15.49
C ARG A 81 9.07 0.49 -14.99
N GLU A 82 9.96 0.55 -14.02
CA GLU A 82 10.58 -0.63 -13.42
C GLU A 82 9.55 -1.49 -12.68
N ILE A 83 8.69 -0.88 -11.85
CA ILE A 83 7.57 -1.57 -11.17
C ILE A 83 6.70 -2.33 -12.17
N VAL A 84 6.28 -1.66 -13.27
CA VAL A 84 5.43 -2.27 -14.29
C VAL A 84 6.16 -3.34 -15.10
N ALA A 85 7.43 -3.10 -15.46
CA ALA A 85 8.24 -4.05 -16.22
C ALA A 85 8.48 -5.37 -15.48
N LEU A 86 8.55 -5.34 -14.14
CA LEU A 86 8.65 -6.52 -13.29
C LEU A 86 7.29 -7.20 -13.03
N GLY A 87 6.20 -6.68 -13.60
CA GLY A 87 4.87 -7.29 -13.54
C GLY A 87 4.10 -7.01 -12.26
N HIS A 88 4.52 -6.02 -11.48
CA HIS A 88 3.76 -5.58 -10.30
C HIS A 88 2.52 -4.77 -10.67
N GLU A 89 1.52 -4.79 -9.81
CA GLU A 89 0.29 -4.03 -9.99
C GLU A 89 0.48 -2.57 -9.55
N LEU A 90 -0.05 -1.61 -10.32
CA LEU A 90 -0.21 -0.23 -9.89
C LEU A 90 -1.61 0.01 -9.33
N GLY A 91 -1.67 0.60 -8.14
CA GLY A 91 -2.87 1.11 -7.48
C GLY A 91 -2.80 2.64 -7.32
N HIS A 92 -3.95 3.26 -7.18
CA HIS A 92 -4.09 4.71 -6.99
C HIS A 92 -3.97 5.08 -5.50
N HIS A 93 -3.24 6.15 -5.19
CA HIS A 93 -3.05 6.64 -3.81
C HIS A 93 -3.22 8.18 -3.70
N GLY A 94 -4.28 8.73 -4.32
CA GLY A 94 -4.42 10.18 -4.49
C GLY A 94 -3.50 10.72 -5.58
N TYR A 95 -3.50 12.04 -5.75
CA TYR A 95 -2.52 12.73 -6.60
C TYR A 95 -1.41 13.36 -5.75
N THR A 96 -1.79 14.09 -4.69
CA THR A 96 -0.87 14.80 -3.77
C THR A 96 -0.74 14.12 -2.40
N HIS A 97 -1.24 12.91 -2.24
CA HIS A 97 -1.34 12.22 -0.94
C HIS A 97 -2.19 12.99 0.10
N THR A 98 -3.06 13.89 -0.34
CA THR A 98 -3.98 14.61 0.55
C THR A 98 -5.14 13.72 0.94
N SER A 99 -5.42 13.62 2.26
CA SER A 99 -6.57 12.85 2.75
C SER A 99 -7.89 13.40 2.18
N PRO A 100 -8.78 12.56 1.63
CA PRO A 100 -10.08 12.96 1.09
C PRO A 100 -10.96 13.73 2.09
N THR A 101 -10.78 13.50 3.39
CA THR A 101 -11.51 14.21 4.45
C THR A 101 -11.20 15.71 4.54
N LYS A 102 -10.10 16.13 3.91
CA LYS A 102 -9.68 17.54 3.86
C LYS A 102 -10.13 18.25 2.56
N LEU A 103 -10.80 17.53 1.67
CA LEU A 103 -11.15 17.99 0.33
C LEU A 103 -12.66 18.19 0.17
N THR A 104 -13.03 19.15 -0.65
CA THR A 104 -14.39 19.22 -1.20
C THR A 104 -14.59 18.09 -2.22
N LYS A 105 -15.82 17.74 -2.55
CA LYS A 105 -16.12 16.72 -3.57
C LYS A 105 -15.46 17.01 -4.93
N ALA A 106 -15.35 18.28 -5.31
CA ALA A 106 -14.75 18.70 -6.57
C ALA A 106 -13.23 18.51 -6.54
N GLU A 107 -12.56 18.85 -5.44
CA GLU A 107 -11.13 18.66 -5.25
C GLU A 107 -10.78 17.18 -5.15
N GLU A 108 -11.59 16.37 -4.45
CA GLU A 108 -11.42 14.92 -4.38
C GLU A 108 -11.52 14.26 -5.76
N LEU A 109 -12.50 14.70 -6.59
CA LEU A 109 -12.62 14.25 -7.96
C LEU A 109 -11.39 14.64 -8.79
N GLU A 110 -10.87 15.86 -8.64
CA GLU A 110 -9.66 16.31 -9.34
C GLU A 110 -8.45 15.47 -8.96
N GLU A 111 -8.23 15.22 -7.66
CA GLU A 111 -7.17 14.33 -7.15
C GLU A 111 -7.29 12.92 -7.75
N LEU A 112 -8.50 12.38 -7.80
CA LEU A 112 -8.77 11.06 -8.35
C LEU A 112 -8.44 10.99 -9.85
N LEU A 113 -8.92 11.95 -10.63
CA LEU A 113 -8.72 11.95 -12.09
C LEU A 113 -7.27 12.23 -12.49
N LYS A 114 -6.61 13.19 -11.83
CA LYS A 114 -5.19 13.49 -12.08
C LYS A 114 -4.30 12.32 -11.69
N GLY A 115 -4.52 11.72 -10.52
CA GLY A 115 -3.76 10.56 -10.07
C GLY A 115 -3.92 9.38 -11.02
N LYS A 116 -5.14 9.07 -11.44
CA LYS A 116 -5.40 8.00 -12.40
C LYS A 116 -4.69 8.23 -13.74
N ALA A 117 -4.80 9.43 -14.30
CA ALA A 117 -4.13 9.78 -15.57
C ALA A 117 -2.60 9.68 -15.47
N ALA A 118 -2.02 10.14 -14.35
CA ALA A 118 -0.59 10.06 -14.11
C ALA A 118 -0.07 8.60 -14.01
N LEU A 119 -0.87 7.69 -13.49
CA LEU A 119 -0.50 6.28 -13.37
C LEU A 119 -0.73 5.49 -14.67
N GLU A 120 -1.84 5.75 -15.38
CA GLU A 120 -2.19 5.00 -16.59
C GLU A 120 -1.26 5.29 -17.79
N GLN A 121 -0.47 6.39 -17.76
CA GLN A 121 0.55 6.65 -18.77
C GLN A 121 1.65 5.56 -18.86
N PHE A 122 1.79 4.71 -17.84
CA PHE A 122 2.73 3.59 -17.84
C PHE A 122 2.17 2.32 -18.50
N GLY A 123 1.02 2.41 -19.20
CA GLY A 123 0.47 1.34 -20.03
C GLY A 123 -0.32 0.29 -19.24
N THR A 124 -0.71 0.57 -18.00
CA THR A 124 -1.55 -0.29 -17.18
C THR A 124 -2.87 0.37 -16.86
N GLN A 125 -3.94 -0.42 -16.70
CA GLN A 125 -5.22 0.07 -16.23
C GLN A 125 -5.23 0.08 -14.69
N VAL A 126 -5.52 1.23 -14.10
CA VAL A 126 -5.58 1.41 -12.65
C VAL A 126 -7.01 1.24 -12.16
N THR A 127 -7.28 0.13 -11.48
CA THR A 127 -8.62 -0.23 -10.99
C THR A 127 -8.71 -0.36 -9.48
N GLY A 128 -7.58 -0.26 -8.79
CA GLY A 128 -7.48 -0.30 -7.34
C GLY A 128 -7.18 1.07 -6.75
N TYR A 129 -7.76 1.33 -5.59
CA TYR A 129 -7.58 2.57 -4.83
C TYR A 129 -7.22 2.27 -3.38
N ARG A 130 -6.28 3.02 -2.86
CA ARG A 130 -6.04 3.14 -1.43
C ARG A 130 -6.05 4.61 -1.05
N SER A 131 -6.84 4.96 -0.05
CA SER A 131 -6.93 6.34 0.40
C SER A 131 -5.67 6.76 1.16
N PRO A 132 -5.11 7.95 0.91
CA PRO A 132 -4.09 8.53 1.75
C PRO A 132 -4.50 8.51 3.24
N SER A 133 -3.61 8.03 4.10
CA SER A 133 -3.85 7.87 5.55
C SER A 133 -5.05 6.97 5.89
N TRP A 134 -5.54 6.16 4.93
CA TRP A 134 -6.68 5.24 5.06
C TRP A 134 -7.99 5.90 5.51
N GLU A 135 -8.12 7.20 5.25
CA GLU A 135 -9.33 7.96 5.53
C GLU A 135 -10.14 8.21 4.26
N VAL A 136 -11.44 8.03 4.33
CA VAL A 136 -12.36 8.25 3.21
C VAL A 136 -13.37 9.35 3.51
N SER A 137 -13.75 10.11 2.50
CA SER A 137 -14.85 11.08 2.59
C SER A 137 -16.20 10.40 2.35
N PRO A 138 -17.32 11.07 2.65
CA PRO A 138 -18.65 10.56 2.26
C PRO A 138 -18.83 10.41 0.75
N ASN A 139 -17.95 10.97 -0.09
CA ASN A 139 -18.06 10.93 -1.54
C ASN A 139 -17.16 9.86 -2.19
N THR A 140 -16.13 9.39 -1.46
CA THR A 140 -15.05 8.56 -2.02
C THR A 140 -15.57 7.37 -2.80
N PHE A 141 -16.41 6.53 -2.23
CA PHE A 141 -16.87 5.30 -2.89
C PHE A 141 -17.74 5.57 -4.12
N ASP A 142 -18.60 6.60 -4.10
CA ASP A 142 -19.38 7.01 -5.27
C ASP A 142 -18.46 7.48 -6.40
N LEU A 143 -17.45 8.27 -6.10
CA LEU A 143 -16.46 8.72 -7.07
C LEU A 143 -15.65 7.55 -7.65
N LEU A 144 -15.20 6.62 -6.81
CA LEU A 144 -14.47 5.43 -7.26
C LEU A 144 -15.28 4.61 -8.26
N VAL A 145 -16.53 4.30 -7.92
CA VAL A 145 -17.43 3.53 -8.80
C VAL A 145 -17.71 4.26 -10.11
N ALA A 146 -18.00 5.57 -10.04
CA ALA A 146 -18.29 6.38 -11.22
C ALA A 146 -17.09 6.46 -12.19
N HIS A 147 -15.87 6.28 -11.71
CA HIS A 147 -14.64 6.38 -12.51
C HIS A 147 -13.92 5.04 -12.73
N GLY A 148 -14.65 3.92 -12.55
CA GLY A 148 -14.21 2.59 -12.98
C GLY A 148 -13.19 1.92 -12.06
N PHE A 149 -13.16 2.30 -10.79
CA PHE A 149 -12.42 1.54 -9.79
C PHE A 149 -13.21 0.31 -9.35
N HIS A 150 -12.53 -0.81 -9.16
CA HIS A 150 -13.13 -2.08 -8.81
C HIS A 150 -12.97 -2.43 -7.34
N TYR A 151 -11.92 -1.93 -6.69
CA TYR A 151 -11.68 -2.17 -5.27
C TYR A 151 -11.05 -0.96 -4.57
N SER A 152 -11.30 -0.91 -3.27
CA SER A 152 -10.63 -0.08 -2.27
C SER A 152 -9.82 -0.95 -1.31
N SER A 153 -8.82 -0.37 -0.67
CA SER A 153 -8.04 -0.96 0.41
C SER A 153 -7.77 0.11 1.46
N SER A 154 -8.81 0.53 2.18
CA SER A 154 -8.78 1.70 3.07
C SER A 154 -9.48 1.49 4.41
N MET A 155 -10.44 0.56 4.48
CA MET A 155 -11.24 0.32 5.69
C MET A 155 -10.60 -0.75 6.59
N MET A 156 -10.96 -0.72 7.89
CA MET A 156 -10.34 -1.57 8.93
C MET A 156 -11.36 -2.37 9.74
N ASP A 157 -12.58 -2.52 9.22
CA ASP A 157 -13.73 -3.06 9.97
C ASP A 157 -13.94 -4.57 9.79
N ASP A 158 -13.11 -5.25 8.99
CA ASP A 158 -13.10 -6.72 8.84
C ASP A 158 -11.67 -7.24 8.61
N ILE A 159 -11.48 -8.55 8.76
CA ILE A 159 -10.27 -9.29 8.38
C ILE A 159 -10.44 -10.03 7.05
N LYS A 160 -11.63 -10.00 6.45
CA LYS A 160 -11.97 -10.63 5.17
C LYS A 160 -12.38 -9.60 4.15
N PRO A 161 -12.00 -9.78 2.89
CA PRO A 161 -12.52 -8.95 1.82
C PRO A 161 -14.05 -9.02 1.74
N TYR A 162 -14.66 -7.89 1.46
CA TYR A 162 -16.12 -7.80 1.34
C TYR A 162 -16.55 -6.82 0.23
N LEU A 163 -17.81 -6.91 -0.17
CA LEU A 163 -18.43 -5.98 -1.09
C LEU A 163 -19.21 -4.93 -0.32
N HIS A 164 -18.90 -3.65 -0.51
CA HIS A 164 -19.69 -2.56 0.06
C HIS A 164 -21.14 -2.65 -0.41
N PRO A 165 -22.12 -2.81 0.50
CA PRO A 165 -23.51 -3.07 0.09
C PRO A 165 -24.13 -1.97 -0.77
N ALA A 166 -23.82 -0.70 -0.44
CA ALA A 166 -24.35 0.48 -1.11
C ALA A 166 -23.69 0.75 -2.47
N HIS A 167 -22.35 0.61 -2.53
CA HIS A 167 -21.55 1.09 -3.65
C HIS A 167 -21.13 -0.01 -4.63
N LYS A 168 -21.23 -1.28 -4.23
CA LYS A 168 -20.82 -2.43 -5.07
C LYS A 168 -19.34 -2.42 -5.47
N ILE A 169 -18.48 -1.81 -4.65
CA ILE A 169 -17.04 -1.86 -4.76
C ILE A 169 -16.49 -2.86 -3.73
N VAL A 170 -15.43 -3.58 -4.07
CA VAL A 170 -14.79 -4.52 -3.16
C VAL A 170 -13.89 -3.76 -2.18
N GLU A 171 -13.95 -4.11 -0.90
CA GLU A 171 -12.97 -3.68 0.09
C GLU A 171 -11.99 -4.79 0.40
N LEU A 172 -10.71 -4.44 0.42
CA LEU A 172 -9.61 -5.26 0.91
C LEU A 172 -9.11 -4.64 2.20
N PRO A 173 -9.56 -5.11 3.37
CA PRO A 173 -9.27 -4.45 4.64
C PRO A 173 -7.79 -4.31 4.94
N VAL A 174 -7.43 -3.19 5.55
CA VAL A 174 -6.09 -2.86 6.06
C VAL A 174 -6.08 -2.84 7.58
N GLN A 175 -4.90 -2.84 8.18
CA GLN A 175 -4.73 -2.77 9.65
C GLN A 175 -3.41 -2.08 9.98
N TRP A 176 -3.43 -1.14 10.92
CA TRP A 176 -2.22 -0.44 11.35
C TRP A 176 -1.13 -1.34 11.92
N ILE A 177 -1.50 -2.49 12.48
CA ILE A 177 -0.53 -3.47 12.99
C ILE A 177 0.30 -4.12 11.88
N LEU A 178 -0.21 -4.14 10.63
CA LEU A 178 0.44 -4.67 9.43
C LEU A 178 1.02 -3.58 8.52
N ASP A 179 1.17 -2.37 9.04
CA ASP A 179 1.80 -1.23 8.37
C ASP A 179 3.18 -0.95 8.98
N ASP A 180 4.18 -0.63 8.18
CA ASP A 180 5.52 -0.34 8.65
C ASP A 180 5.69 1.09 9.20
N ALA A 181 4.83 2.04 8.81
CA ALA A 181 4.92 3.44 9.22
C ALA A 181 4.76 3.65 10.75
N PRO A 182 3.80 3.01 11.46
CA PRO A 182 3.67 3.16 12.90
C PRO A 182 4.92 2.78 13.69
N TYR A 183 5.77 1.92 13.12
CA TYR A 183 6.96 1.40 13.78
C TYR A 183 8.25 2.12 13.39
N PHE A 184 8.32 2.61 12.15
CA PHE A 184 9.57 3.06 11.56
C PHE A 184 9.59 4.52 11.13
N TRP A 185 8.43 5.17 11.06
CA TRP A 185 8.38 6.58 10.70
C TRP A 185 8.80 7.45 11.89
N PHE A 186 9.83 8.26 11.65
CA PHE A 186 10.29 9.27 12.60
C PHE A 186 10.19 10.65 11.96
N SER A 187 9.43 11.55 12.60
CA SER A 187 9.37 12.97 12.23
C SER A 187 10.11 13.80 13.26
N SER A 188 11.10 14.56 12.80
CA SER A 188 11.88 15.46 13.66
C SER A 188 11.18 16.79 13.95
N GLY A 189 9.97 17.00 13.41
CA GLY A 189 9.19 18.23 13.59
C GLY A 189 8.22 18.20 14.77
N GLY A 190 8.14 17.10 15.49
CA GLY A 190 7.20 16.88 16.58
C GLY A 190 7.86 16.38 17.86
N ASP A 191 7.07 15.82 18.73
CA ASP A 191 7.54 15.23 19.98
C ASP A 191 8.52 14.09 19.72
N TRP A 192 9.71 14.16 20.29
CA TRP A 192 10.73 13.10 20.28
C TRP A 192 10.26 11.83 21.04
N ASN A 193 8.96 11.68 21.25
CA ASN A 193 8.35 10.57 21.97
C ASN A 193 8.18 9.30 21.13
N ARG A 194 8.32 9.38 19.80
CA ARG A 194 8.28 8.21 18.92
C ARG A 194 9.68 7.61 18.80
N THR A 195 9.82 6.36 19.26
CA THR A 195 11.04 5.57 19.07
C THR A 195 10.87 4.65 17.87
N ILE A 196 11.89 4.61 17.01
CA ILE A 196 11.95 3.62 15.94
C ILE A 196 12.11 2.23 16.60
N ARG A 197 11.22 1.29 16.20
CA ARG A 197 11.27 -0.10 16.69
C ARG A 197 12.43 -0.88 16.04
N SER A 198 12.86 -1.95 16.71
CA SER A 198 13.78 -2.89 16.07
C SER A 198 13.06 -3.67 14.96
N ALA A 199 13.80 -4.03 13.91
CA ALA A 199 13.23 -4.86 12.84
C ALA A 199 12.74 -6.21 13.39
N LYS A 200 13.43 -6.79 14.36
CA LYS A 200 13.06 -8.05 14.99
C LYS A 200 11.70 -7.98 15.71
N ASP A 201 11.45 -6.92 16.48
CA ASP A 201 10.18 -6.75 17.20
C ASP A 201 9.02 -6.65 16.21
N VAL A 202 9.19 -5.91 15.12
CA VAL A 202 8.17 -5.74 14.07
C VAL A 202 7.93 -7.07 13.33
N GLN A 203 8.98 -7.82 13.02
CA GLN A 203 8.85 -9.15 12.41
C GLN A 203 8.04 -10.10 13.28
N GLU A 204 8.25 -10.08 14.60
CA GLU A 204 7.51 -10.92 15.54
C GLU A 204 6.02 -10.54 15.57
N ILE A 205 5.71 -9.24 15.65
CA ILE A 205 4.34 -8.72 15.58
C ILE A 205 3.64 -9.17 14.28
N TRP A 206 4.29 -9.01 13.14
CA TRP A 206 3.72 -9.39 11.84
C TRP A 206 3.53 -10.89 11.69
N ARG A 207 4.43 -11.71 12.27
CA ARG A 207 4.28 -13.17 12.28
C ARG A 207 3.07 -13.61 13.11
N GLU A 208 2.91 -13.05 14.30
CA GLU A 208 1.78 -13.37 15.19
C GLU A 208 0.46 -12.98 14.54
N GLU A 209 0.35 -11.78 13.97
CA GLU A 209 -0.86 -11.31 13.29
C GLU A 209 -1.18 -12.14 12.04
N PHE A 210 -0.18 -12.43 11.20
CA PHE A 210 -0.34 -13.29 10.04
C PHE A 210 -0.88 -14.69 10.44
N ILE A 211 -0.32 -15.32 11.45
CA ILE A 211 -0.77 -16.65 11.92
C ILE A 211 -2.21 -16.59 12.44
N GLY A 212 -2.57 -15.51 13.15
CA GLY A 212 -3.93 -15.29 13.63
C GLY A 212 -4.94 -15.14 12.49
N ILE A 213 -4.65 -14.27 11.52
CA ILE A 213 -5.49 -14.06 10.34
C ILE A 213 -5.61 -15.33 9.49
N ARG A 214 -4.49 -16.05 9.27
CA ARG A 214 -4.47 -17.33 8.55
C ARG A 214 -5.40 -18.36 9.21
N ALA A 215 -5.36 -18.49 10.54
CA ALA A 215 -6.22 -19.42 11.26
C ALA A 215 -7.72 -19.11 11.12
N LEU A 216 -8.08 -17.85 10.88
CA LEU A 216 -9.44 -17.37 10.65
C LEU A 216 -9.86 -17.36 9.16
N GLY A 217 -8.96 -17.74 8.26
CA GLY A 217 -9.20 -17.74 6.81
C GLY A 217 -9.41 -16.33 6.25
N GLY A 218 -8.65 -15.36 6.74
CA GLY A 218 -8.72 -13.95 6.39
C GLY A 218 -7.78 -13.53 5.26
N LEU A 219 -7.66 -12.22 5.08
CA LEU A 219 -6.71 -11.55 4.22
C LEU A 219 -5.64 -10.85 5.08
N THR A 220 -4.40 -11.23 4.93
CA THR A 220 -3.28 -10.43 5.43
C THR A 220 -2.89 -9.41 4.37
N MET A 221 -3.20 -8.14 4.61
CA MET A 221 -2.79 -7.00 3.78
C MET A 221 -1.56 -6.36 4.43
N LEU A 222 -0.37 -6.77 4.00
CA LEU A 222 0.88 -6.18 4.48
C LEU A 222 1.12 -4.87 3.74
N THR A 223 1.15 -3.76 4.46
CA THR A 223 1.38 -2.42 3.90
C THR A 223 2.74 -1.90 4.31
N MET A 224 3.50 -1.45 3.35
CA MET A 224 4.86 -0.98 3.57
C MET A 224 5.17 0.23 2.69
N HIS A 225 6.23 0.94 3.05
CA HIS A 225 6.67 2.14 2.33
C HIS A 225 8.15 1.98 1.98
N PRO A 226 8.56 2.13 0.72
CA PRO A 226 9.97 1.98 0.33
C PRO A 226 10.94 2.83 1.14
N GLN A 227 10.51 4.01 1.60
CA GLN A 227 11.30 4.90 2.44
C GLN A 227 11.51 4.36 3.86
N PHE A 228 10.66 3.46 4.34
CA PHE A 228 10.75 2.86 5.68
C PHE A 228 11.30 1.44 5.62
N ILE A 229 10.62 0.53 4.91
CA ILE A 229 11.05 -0.88 4.84
C ILE A 229 12.34 -1.07 4.05
N GLY A 230 12.62 -0.23 3.06
CA GLY A 230 13.82 -0.31 2.21
C GLY A 230 15.12 0.08 2.89
N ARG A 231 15.20 0.11 4.22
CA ARG A 231 16.46 0.31 4.96
C ARG A 231 17.15 -1.03 5.21
N PRO A 232 18.51 -1.07 5.30
CA PRO A 232 19.27 -2.33 5.29
C PRO A 232 18.80 -3.41 6.28
N SER A 233 18.54 -3.05 7.53
CA SER A 233 18.09 -4.03 8.53
C SER A 233 16.65 -4.48 8.34
N ARG A 234 15.82 -3.63 7.73
CA ARG A 234 14.39 -3.89 7.52
C ARG A 234 14.16 -4.68 6.26
N ILE A 235 14.95 -4.44 5.19
CA ILE A 235 14.86 -5.23 3.97
C ILE A 235 15.27 -6.70 4.22
N ALA A 236 16.30 -6.94 5.03
CA ALA A 236 16.67 -8.28 5.45
C ALA A 236 15.53 -8.95 6.27
N MET A 237 14.92 -8.21 7.18
CA MET A 237 13.75 -8.70 7.93
C MET A 237 12.57 -9.01 7.01
N LEU A 238 12.31 -8.18 6.00
CA LEU A 238 11.24 -8.42 5.03
C LEU A 238 11.45 -9.71 4.25
N GLU A 239 12.67 -9.95 3.76
CA GLU A 239 13.01 -11.18 3.05
C GLU A 239 12.76 -12.42 3.91
N GLU A 240 13.20 -12.41 5.17
CA GLU A 240 12.93 -13.49 6.12
C GLU A 240 11.45 -13.68 6.39
N PHE A 241 10.68 -12.59 6.54
CA PHE A 241 9.25 -12.66 6.79
C PHE A 241 8.48 -13.22 5.58
N LEU A 242 8.78 -12.73 4.38
CA LEU A 242 8.14 -13.24 3.15
C LEU A 242 8.52 -14.69 2.86
N THR A 243 9.75 -15.11 3.15
CA THR A 243 10.18 -16.53 3.09
C THR A 243 9.36 -17.38 4.06
N PHE A 244 9.14 -16.89 5.27
CA PHE A 244 8.28 -17.57 6.24
C PHE A 244 6.83 -17.68 5.74
N VAL A 245 6.24 -16.63 5.19
CA VAL A 245 4.88 -16.68 4.61
C VAL A 245 4.80 -17.70 3.47
N LYS A 246 5.80 -17.72 2.56
CA LYS A 246 5.88 -18.67 1.44
C LYS A 246 5.98 -20.13 1.88
N SER A 247 6.48 -20.41 3.07
CA SER A 247 6.59 -21.78 3.60
C SER A 247 5.24 -22.42 3.96
N HIS A 248 4.15 -21.66 3.86
CA HIS A 248 2.79 -22.12 4.16
C HIS A 248 2.03 -22.41 2.87
N ASP A 249 1.94 -23.67 2.48
CA ASP A 249 1.33 -24.09 1.20
C ASP A 249 -0.16 -23.76 1.05
N ASP A 250 -0.85 -23.51 2.15
CA ASP A 250 -2.26 -23.13 2.17
C ASP A 250 -2.52 -21.63 2.03
N VAL A 251 -1.47 -20.81 1.92
CA VAL A 251 -1.58 -19.35 1.72
C VAL A 251 -1.57 -19.01 0.24
N TRP A 252 -2.54 -18.22 -0.19
CA TRP A 252 -2.55 -17.64 -1.53
C TRP A 252 -1.89 -16.26 -1.51
N ILE A 253 -0.63 -16.18 -1.96
CA ILE A 253 0.05 -14.90 -2.15
C ILE A 253 -0.34 -14.35 -3.52
N ALA A 254 -0.89 -13.13 -3.55
CA ALA A 254 -1.46 -12.54 -4.76
C ALA A 254 -1.38 -11.01 -4.72
N THR A 255 -1.60 -10.36 -5.86
CA THR A 255 -1.82 -8.90 -5.90
C THR A 255 -3.20 -8.53 -5.36
N ALA A 256 -3.37 -7.27 -4.97
CA ALA A 256 -4.65 -6.76 -4.47
C ALA A 256 -5.77 -6.94 -5.50
N GLY A 257 -5.50 -6.65 -6.78
CA GLY A 257 -6.46 -6.82 -7.85
C GLY A 257 -6.85 -8.29 -8.11
N GLU A 258 -5.93 -9.24 -7.93
CA GLU A 258 -6.26 -10.66 -8.02
C GLU A 258 -7.22 -11.09 -6.91
N VAL A 259 -6.93 -10.67 -5.66
CA VAL A 259 -7.82 -10.93 -4.52
C VAL A 259 -9.17 -10.27 -4.72
N ALA A 260 -9.21 -9.00 -5.16
CA ALA A 260 -10.47 -8.30 -5.41
C ALA A 260 -11.36 -9.02 -6.44
N ARG A 261 -10.77 -9.53 -7.52
CA ARG A 261 -11.51 -10.32 -8.54
C ARG A 261 -12.07 -11.64 -7.99
N ALA A 262 -11.52 -12.15 -6.90
CA ALA A 262 -12.00 -13.37 -6.27
C ALA A 262 -13.16 -13.15 -5.29
N VAL A 263 -13.50 -11.91 -4.96
CA VAL A 263 -14.66 -11.55 -4.12
C VAL A 263 -15.90 -11.44 -5.03
N LYS A 264 -16.96 -12.14 -4.65
CA LYS A 264 -18.21 -12.20 -5.45
C LYS A 264 -19.38 -11.65 -4.67
#